data_b04377431b63fae189fee2fba4956288
#
_entry.id   b04377431b63fae189fee2fba4956288
#
_cell.length_a   1.000
_cell.length_b   1.000
_cell.length_c   1.000
_cell.angle_alpha   90.00
_cell.angle_beta   90.00
_cell.angle_gamma   90.00
#
_symmetry.space_group_name_H-M   'P 1'
#
loop_
_entity.id
_entity.type
_entity.pdbx_description
1 polymer ?
#
loop_
_entity_poly.entity_id
_entity_poly.type
_entity_poly.pdbx_seq_one_letter_code
_entity_poly.pdbx_strand_id
1 'polypeptide(L)'
;GQFQLRRGFEIKEQTKCIMVEDIVTTGLSSRECISAITEHHGNVIGTACLIDRSCGTANVGVDLVSLAEMTIETYEESNIPSWLNDIPISKPGSRNLK
;
A
#
# COMPACT_ATOMS: atom_id res chain seq x y z
N GLY A 1 11.16 6.15 -4.38
CA GLY A 1 12.17 5.12 -4.18
C GLY A 1 11.61 3.77 -4.57
N GLN A 2 12.44 2.88 -5.06
CA GLN A 2 12.02 1.52 -5.41
C GLN A 2 11.98 0.63 -4.18
N PHE A 3 11.04 -0.31 -4.14
CA PHE A 3 11.05 -1.39 -3.17
C PHE A 3 12.27 -2.28 -3.38
N GLN A 4 12.93 -2.63 -2.29
CA GLN A 4 14.11 -3.49 -2.30
C GLN A 4 14.08 -4.44 -1.12
N LEU A 5 14.53 -5.67 -1.35
CA LEU A 5 14.79 -6.62 -0.26
C LEU A 5 16.04 -6.16 0.50
N ARG A 6 15.91 -5.92 1.80
CA ARG A 6 16.97 -5.32 2.64
C ARG A 6 17.22 -6.14 3.89
N ARG A 7 18.23 -5.74 4.66
CA ARG A 7 18.56 -6.26 5.99
C ARG A 7 18.88 -7.75 6.02
N GLY A 8 19.47 -8.28 4.95
CA GLY A 8 19.87 -9.69 4.90
C GLY A 8 18.69 -10.67 4.73
N PHE A 9 17.48 -10.18 4.46
CA PHE A 9 16.38 -11.06 4.09
C PHE A 9 16.62 -11.65 2.72
N GLU A 10 16.36 -12.93 2.59
CA GLU A 10 16.47 -13.68 1.35
C GLU A 10 15.15 -14.37 1.05
N ILE A 11 14.78 -14.40 -0.22
CA ILE A 11 13.66 -15.19 -0.71
C ILE A 11 14.26 -16.37 -1.46
N LYS A 12 14.00 -17.57 -0.98
CA LYS A 12 14.39 -18.79 -1.71
C LYS A 12 13.58 -18.89 -2.97
N GLU A 13 14.23 -19.36 -4.04
CA GLU A 13 13.58 -19.55 -5.34
C GLU A 13 12.28 -20.36 -5.21
N GLN A 14 11.23 -19.92 -5.92
CA GLN A 14 9.89 -20.53 -5.91
C GLN A 14 9.17 -20.51 -4.55
N THR A 15 9.63 -19.75 -3.58
CA THR A 15 8.91 -19.59 -2.31
C THR A 15 7.55 -18.94 -2.56
N LYS A 16 6.49 -19.55 -2.04
CA LYS A 16 5.16 -18.96 -2.04
C LYS A 16 5.12 -17.83 -1.02
N CYS A 17 4.80 -16.63 -1.48
CA CYS A 17 4.75 -15.42 -0.68
C CYS A 17 3.34 -14.86 -0.65
N ILE A 18 2.98 -14.26 0.47
CA ILE A 18 1.82 -13.38 0.60
C ILE A 18 2.35 -11.97 0.87
N MET A 19 1.91 -11.00 0.09
CA MET A 19 2.19 -9.60 0.36
C MET A 19 1.16 -9.05 1.36
N VAL A 20 1.63 -8.40 2.40
CA VAL A 20 0.75 -7.82 3.44
C VAL A 20 1.01 -6.32 3.55
N GLU A 21 -0.06 -5.55 3.59
CA GLU A 21 -0.02 -4.09 3.68
C GLU A 21 -1.07 -3.59 4.67
N ASP A 22 -0.87 -2.43 5.26
CA ASP A 22 -1.86 -1.83 6.15
C ASP A 22 -3.04 -1.25 5.37
N ILE A 23 -2.77 -0.40 4.38
CA ILE A 23 -3.80 0.30 3.61
C ILE A 23 -3.50 0.21 2.11
N VAL A 24 -4.51 -0.20 1.35
CA VAL A 24 -4.47 -0.18 -0.12
C VAL A 24 -5.35 0.96 -0.64
N THR A 25 -4.80 1.79 -1.51
CA THR A 25 -5.53 2.85 -2.22
C THR A 25 -5.62 2.55 -3.71
N THR A 26 -4.58 2.85 -4.47
CA THR A 26 -4.52 2.55 -5.91
C THR A 26 -3.96 1.16 -6.22
N GLY A 27 -3.27 0.55 -5.26
CA GLY A 27 -2.54 -0.69 -5.44
C GLY A 27 -1.15 -0.52 -6.07
N LEU A 28 -0.69 0.72 -6.29
CA LEU A 28 0.62 0.97 -6.91
C LEU A 28 1.76 0.42 -6.05
N SER A 29 1.82 0.80 -4.77
CA SER A 29 2.84 0.30 -3.83
C SER A 29 2.82 -1.22 -3.71
N SER A 30 1.63 -1.80 -3.70
CA SER A 30 1.46 -3.26 -3.66
C SER A 30 2.05 -3.92 -4.90
N ARG A 31 1.79 -3.38 -6.09
CA ARG A 31 2.37 -3.90 -7.34
C ARG A 31 3.90 -3.77 -7.36
N GLU A 32 4.43 -2.66 -6.90
CA GLU A 32 5.88 -2.45 -6.79
C GLU A 32 6.53 -3.46 -5.84
N CYS A 33 5.90 -3.72 -4.69
CA CYS A 33 6.37 -4.73 -3.74
C CYS A 33 6.32 -6.13 -4.36
N ILE A 34 5.24 -6.49 -5.04
CA ILE A 34 5.09 -7.78 -5.73
C ILE A 34 6.15 -7.94 -6.82
N SER A 35 6.43 -6.89 -7.59
CA SER A 35 7.50 -6.90 -8.59
C SER A 35 8.86 -7.17 -7.95
N ALA A 36 9.17 -6.51 -6.84
CA ALA A 36 10.42 -6.75 -6.12
C ALA A 36 10.56 -8.19 -5.61
N ILE A 37 9.49 -8.78 -5.10
CA ILE A 37 9.46 -10.19 -4.69
C ILE A 37 9.69 -11.11 -5.89
N THR A 38 9.06 -10.82 -7.01
CA THR A 38 9.18 -11.61 -8.25
C THR A 38 10.59 -11.52 -8.84
N GLU A 39 11.21 -10.36 -8.80
CA GLU A 39 12.63 -10.17 -9.21
C GLU A 39 13.60 -11.02 -8.38
N HIS A 40 13.25 -11.31 -7.13
CA HIS A 40 13.97 -12.23 -6.26
C HIS A 40 13.50 -13.69 -6.35
N HIS A 41 12.78 -14.04 -7.42
CA HIS A 41 12.27 -15.37 -7.71
C HIS A 41 11.24 -15.93 -6.71
N GLY A 42 10.62 -15.07 -5.90
CA GLY A 42 9.47 -15.42 -5.07
C GLY A 42 8.19 -15.52 -5.92
N ASN A 43 7.25 -16.33 -5.47
CA ASN A 43 5.95 -16.50 -6.10
C ASN A 43 4.86 -15.90 -5.20
N VAL A 44 4.36 -14.72 -5.53
CA VAL A 44 3.27 -14.07 -4.77
C VAL A 44 1.95 -14.69 -5.16
N ILE A 45 1.33 -15.39 -4.21
CA ILE A 45 0.07 -16.11 -4.42
C ILE A 45 -1.16 -15.33 -3.98
N GLY A 46 -0.99 -14.23 -3.26
CA GLY A 46 -2.09 -13.39 -2.79
C GLY A 46 -1.59 -12.18 -2.05
N THR A 47 -2.53 -11.31 -1.74
CA THR A 47 -2.31 -10.06 -1.02
C THR A 47 -3.36 -9.90 0.07
N ALA A 48 -2.95 -9.41 1.22
CA ALA A 48 -3.84 -9.06 2.32
C ALA A 48 -3.57 -7.64 2.80
N CYS A 49 -4.61 -6.93 3.21
CA CYS A 49 -4.48 -5.64 3.87
C CYS A 49 -5.50 -5.49 5.01
N LEU A 50 -5.26 -4.52 5.87
CA LEU A 50 -6.22 -4.18 6.92
C LEU A 50 -7.38 -3.39 6.33
N ILE A 51 -7.09 -2.35 5.57
CA ILE A 51 -8.09 -1.45 5.00
C ILE A 51 -7.88 -1.32 3.50
N ASP A 52 -8.92 -1.61 2.73
CA ASP A 52 -9.01 -1.30 1.31
C ASP A 52 -9.81 0.00 1.11
N ARG A 53 -9.11 1.07 0.74
CA ARG A 53 -9.71 2.36 0.42
C ARG A 53 -10.22 2.47 -1.00
N SER A 54 -9.96 1.47 -1.81
CA SER A 54 -10.44 1.41 -3.21
C SER A 54 -11.83 0.80 -3.33
N CYS A 55 -12.36 0.23 -2.24
CA CYS A 55 -13.61 -0.54 -2.25
C CYS A 55 -13.65 -1.61 -3.35
N GLY A 56 -12.57 -2.36 -3.47
CA GLY A 56 -12.46 -3.48 -4.42
C GLY A 56 -12.04 -3.08 -5.84
N THR A 57 -11.72 -1.81 -6.10
CA THR A 57 -11.32 -1.36 -7.44
C THR A 57 -9.82 -1.42 -7.70
N ALA A 58 -8.99 -1.50 -6.64
CA ALA A 58 -7.55 -1.61 -6.78
C ALA A 58 -7.15 -2.93 -7.44
N ASN A 59 -6.29 -2.83 -8.45
CA ASN A 59 -5.68 -4.01 -9.08
C ASN A 59 -4.25 -4.12 -8.61
N VAL A 60 -3.97 -5.11 -7.78
CA VAL A 60 -2.63 -5.40 -7.27
C VAL A 60 -1.93 -6.52 -8.05
N GLY A 61 -2.60 -7.13 -9.03
CA GLY A 61 -2.08 -8.18 -9.90
C GLY A 61 -2.31 -9.60 -9.40
N VAL A 62 -2.74 -9.78 -8.16
CA VAL A 62 -3.15 -11.04 -7.53
C VAL A 62 -4.40 -10.79 -6.67
N ASP A 63 -5.01 -11.84 -6.14
CA ASP A 63 -6.15 -11.69 -5.25
C ASP A 63 -5.81 -10.84 -4.02
N LEU A 64 -6.69 -9.90 -3.71
CA LEU A 64 -6.60 -9.03 -2.53
C LEU A 64 -7.72 -9.38 -1.55
N VAL A 65 -7.33 -9.69 -0.32
CA VAL A 65 -8.25 -9.86 0.82
C VAL A 65 -8.04 -8.73 1.80
N SER A 66 -9.09 -7.99 2.13
CA SER A 66 -9.08 -6.92 3.13
C SER A 66 -9.92 -7.29 4.34
N LEU A 67 -9.54 -6.80 5.52
CA LEU A 67 -10.37 -6.92 6.72
C LEU A 67 -11.53 -5.94 6.70
N ALA A 68 -11.33 -4.75 6.16
CA ALA A 68 -12.36 -3.73 6.01
C ALA A 68 -12.18 -2.96 4.71
N GLU A 69 -13.30 -2.51 4.16
CA GLU A 69 -13.34 -1.53 3.07
C GLU A 69 -13.79 -0.18 3.63
N MET A 70 -13.14 0.90 3.20
CA MET A 70 -13.45 2.24 3.68
C MET A 70 -13.26 3.27 2.58
N THR A 71 -14.30 4.05 2.33
CA THR A 71 -14.21 5.21 1.45
C THR A 71 -13.77 6.42 2.28
N ILE A 72 -12.62 7.00 1.92
CA ILE A 72 -12.12 8.23 2.53
C ILE A 72 -12.08 9.29 1.43
N GLU A 73 -12.81 10.37 1.63
CA GLU A 73 -12.81 11.48 0.70
C GLU A 73 -11.45 12.18 0.70
N THR A 74 -10.98 12.50 -0.49
CA THR A 74 -9.78 13.29 -0.71
C THR A 74 -10.14 14.51 -1.55
N TYR A 75 -9.48 15.63 -1.28
CA TYR A 75 -9.73 16.88 -1.95
C TYR A 75 -8.44 17.44 -2.54
N GLU A 76 -8.56 18.00 -3.72
CA GLU A 76 -7.48 18.81 -4.30
C GLU A 76 -7.32 20.10 -3.52
N GLU A 77 -6.10 20.60 -3.38
CA GLU A 77 -5.79 21.84 -2.66
C GLU A 77 -6.60 23.03 -3.17
N SER A 78 -6.90 23.06 -4.46
CA SER A 78 -7.71 24.08 -5.12
C SER A 78 -9.21 23.96 -4.88
N ASN A 79 -9.67 22.86 -4.29
CA ASN A 79 -11.10 22.54 -4.12
C ASN A 79 -11.41 21.94 -2.75
N ILE A 80 -10.88 22.55 -1.71
CA ILE A 80 -11.09 22.15 -0.32
C ILE A 80 -12.46 22.64 0.15
N PRO A 81 -13.31 21.79 0.77
CA PRO A 81 -14.56 22.22 1.38
C PRO A 81 -14.34 23.28 2.46
N SER A 82 -15.26 24.23 2.59
CA SER A 82 -15.14 25.36 3.52
C SER A 82 -14.93 24.93 4.97
N TRP A 83 -15.55 23.83 5.41
CA TRP A 83 -15.39 23.32 6.78
C TRP A 83 -13.97 22.77 7.07
N LEU A 84 -13.19 22.47 6.03
CA LEU A 84 -11.83 21.96 6.15
C LEU A 84 -10.78 23.09 6.08
N ASN A 85 -11.13 24.27 5.57
CA ASN A 85 -10.19 25.37 5.37
C ASN A 85 -9.50 25.85 6.66
N ASP A 86 -10.20 25.80 7.78
CA ASP A 86 -9.69 26.26 9.08
C ASP A 86 -8.91 25.19 9.85
N ILE A 87 -8.81 23.98 9.29
CA ILE A 87 -8.08 22.88 9.90
C ILE A 87 -6.64 22.87 9.35
N PRO A 88 -5.63 23.06 10.22
CA PRO A 88 -4.24 23.07 9.76
C PRO A 88 -3.83 21.70 9.24
N ILE A 89 -3.10 21.69 8.12
CA ILE A 89 -2.53 20.46 7.56
C ILE A 89 -1.38 20.02 8.46
N SER A 90 -1.49 18.82 8.99
CA SER A 90 -0.39 18.13 9.68
C SER A 90 -0.04 16.84 8.96
N LYS A 91 1.24 16.57 8.85
CA LYS A 91 1.73 15.29 8.28
C LYS A 91 2.14 14.37 9.40
N PRO A 92 1.28 13.41 9.77
CA PRO A 92 1.65 12.41 10.77
C PRO A 92 2.76 11.50 10.22
N GLY A 93 3.58 10.99 11.09
CA GLY A 93 4.61 10.02 10.76
C GLY A 93 5.98 10.39 11.34
N SER A 94 6.89 9.43 11.26
CA SER A 94 8.20 9.46 11.92
C SER A 94 9.33 10.10 11.10
N ARG A 95 9.05 10.62 9.91
CA ARG A 95 10.11 11.10 8.99
C ARG A 95 10.94 12.25 9.52
N ASN A 96 10.44 12.98 10.51
CA ASN A 96 11.13 14.13 11.14
C ASN A 96 11.43 13.92 12.62
N LEU A 97 11.28 12.71 13.13
CA LEU A 97 11.75 12.37 14.46
C LEU A 97 13.27 12.17 14.41
N LYS A 98 13.97 13.10 15.06
CA LYS A 98 15.41 12.98 15.29
C LYS A 98 15.69 11.96 16.39
#